data_39698c27bb11f9353d1255c8013aa989
#
_entry.id   39698c27bb11f9353d1255c8013aa989
#
_cell.length_a   1.000
_cell.length_b   1.000
_cell.length_c   1.000
_cell.angle_alpha   90.00
_cell.angle_beta   90.00
_cell.angle_gamma   90.00
#
_symmetry.space_group_name_H-M   'P 1'
#
loop_
_entity.id
_entity.type
_entity.pdbx_description
1 polymer ?
#
loop_
_entity_poly.entity_id
_entity_poly.type
_entity_poly.pdbx_seq_one_letter_code
_entity_poly.pdbx_strand_id
1 'polypeptide(L)'
;MSPDSAKIKLSDIDEERFGIRTAKSSCTTREDIPELLEFCEAHQVELLIARCPAADIEAVQRMERHGFFITDTLVYYSFFLKNKPIPEDAAGIRVRPVSPGEEFVVKDIAQ
;
A
#
# COMPACT_ATOMS: atom_id res chain seq x y z
N MET A 1 -20.15 -18.87 2.72
CA MET A 1 -19.29 -17.71 2.88
C MET A 1 -18.10 -17.83 1.95
N SER A 2 -17.92 -16.84 1.11
CA SER A 2 -16.82 -16.85 0.14
C SER A 2 -15.47 -16.68 0.84
N PRO A 3 -14.43 -17.46 0.47
CA PRO A 3 -13.09 -17.27 1.01
C PRO A 3 -12.52 -15.89 0.66
N ASP A 4 -13.08 -15.22 -0.34
CA ASP A 4 -12.69 -13.86 -0.71
C ASP A 4 -13.26 -12.80 0.24
N SER A 5 -14.08 -13.20 1.19
CA SER A 5 -14.59 -12.29 2.21
C SER A 5 -13.49 -11.80 3.13
N ALA A 6 -12.30 -12.40 3.06
CA ALA A 6 -11.15 -11.90 3.80
C ALA A 6 -10.49 -10.74 3.07
N LYS A 7 -11.27 -9.68 2.78
CA LYS A 7 -10.71 -8.42 2.29
C LYS A 7 -9.82 -7.77 3.33
N ILE A 8 -9.98 -8.16 4.58
CA ILE A 8 -9.16 -7.68 5.68
C ILE A 8 -8.49 -8.87 6.36
N LYS A 9 -7.24 -8.73 6.70
CA LYS A 9 -6.49 -9.75 7.43
C LYS A 9 -5.42 -9.11 8.32
N LEU A 10 -5.08 -9.81 9.38
CA LEU A 10 -3.98 -9.39 10.24
C LEU A 10 -2.67 -9.48 9.47
N SER A 11 -1.78 -8.55 9.73
CA SER A 11 -0.47 -8.49 9.09
C SER A 11 0.63 -8.67 10.14
N ASP A 12 1.17 -9.87 10.21
CA ASP A 12 2.23 -10.18 11.16
C ASP A 12 3.51 -9.41 10.88
N ILE A 13 3.82 -9.20 9.60
CA ILE A 13 5.01 -8.45 9.20
C ILE A 13 4.93 -7.01 9.68
N ASP A 14 3.79 -6.36 9.51
CA ASP A 14 3.61 -4.99 9.94
C ASP A 14 3.49 -4.88 11.46
N GLU A 15 2.91 -5.87 12.11
CA GLU A 15 2.86 -5.93 13.56
C GLU A 15 4.28 -5.99 14.14
N GLU A 16 5.13 -6.81 13.56
CA GLU A 16 6.53 -6.89 13.96
C GLU A 16 7.27 -5.58 13.71
N ARG A 17 6.99 -4.96 12.56
CA ARG A 17 7.66 -3.71 12.16
C ARG A 17 7.27 -2.53 13.03
N PHE A 18 6.00 -2.39 13.34
CA PHE A 18 5.46 -1.23 14.06
C PHE A 18 5.28 -1.46 15.56
N GLY A 19 5.33 -2.72 16.01
CA GLY A 19 5.14 -3.04 17.42
C GLY A 19 3.70 -2.93 17.90
N ILE A 20 2.73 -2.83 17.00
CA ILE A 20 1.32 -2.76 17.33
C ILE A 20 0.53 -3.70 16.41
N ARG A 21 -0.64 -4.13 16.87
CA ARG A 21 -1.46 -5.05 16.10
C ARG A 21 -1.98 -4.37 14.85
N THR A 22 -1.60 -4.90 13.70
CA THR A 22 -1.86 -4.28 12.41
C THR A 22 -2.68 -5.20 11.53
N ALA A 23 -3.66 -4.61 10.82
CA ALA A 23 -4.44 -5.29 9.80
C ALA A 23 -4.33 -4.54 8.49
N LYS A 24 -4.55 -5.26 7.40
CA LYS A 24 -4.54 -4.69 6.06
C LYS A 24 -5.81 -5.05 5.31
N SER A 25 -6.33 -4.10 4.57
CA SER A 25 -7.44 -4.29 3.65
C SER A 25 -7.05 -3.81 2.26
N SER A 26 -7.29 -4.63 1.25
CA SER A 26 -7.10 -4.27 -0.15
C SER A 26 -8.46 -4.01 -0.78
N CYS A 27 -8.50 -3.16 -1.80
CA CYS A 27 -9.72 -2.89 -2.57
C CYS A 27 -10.93 -2.52 -1.70
N THR A 28 -10.72 -1.62 -0.74
CA THR A 28 -11.77 -1.19 0.17
C THR A 28 -12.83 -0.36 -0.57
N THR A 29 -14.09 -0.71 -0.39
CA THR A 29 -15.22 0.08 -0.86
C THR A 29 -15.98 0.65 0.33
N ARG A 30 -16.89 1.58 0.07
CA ARG A 30 -17.67 2.19 1.18
C ARG A 30 -18.51 1.16 1.93
N GLU A 31 -18.97 0.12 1.23
CA GLU A 31 -19.77 -0.95 1.82
C GLU A 31 -18.96 -1.83 2.77
N ASP A 32 -17.65 -1.87 2.58
CA ASP A 32 -16.75 -2.69 3.40
C ASP A 32 -16.42 -2.04 4.74
N ILE A 33 -16.59 -0.73 4.86
CA ILE A 33 -16.14 0.02 6.05
C ILE A 33 -16.71 -0.52 7.36
N PRO A 34 -18.04 -0.78 7.47
CA PRO A 34 -18.58 -1.33 8.73
C PRO A 34 -17.92 -2.66 9.10
N GLU A 35 -17.73 -3.54 8.11
CA GLU A 35 -17.08 -4.84 8.32
C GLU A 35 -15.63 -4.70 8.76
N LEU A 36 -14.91 -3.75 8.17
CA LEU A 36 -13.52 -3.46 8.55
C LEU A 36 -13.42 -3.01 10.00
N LEU A 37 -14.29 -2.09 10.40
CA LEU A 37 -14.29 -1.57 11.77
C LEU A 37 -14.66 -2.65 12.76
N GLU A 38 -15.63 -3.49 12.43
CA GLU A 38 -16.05 -4.61 13.25
C GLU A 38 -14.91 -5.64 13.43
N PHE A 39 -14.19 -5.94 12.34
CA PHE A 39 -13.02 -6.81 12.40
C PHE A 39 -11.94 -6.23 13.33
N CYS A 40 -11.67 -4.94 13.18
CA CYS A 40 -10.65 -4.29 14.01
C CYS A 40 -11.01 -4.33 15.49
N GLU A 41 -12.26 -4.14 15.82
CA GLU A 41 -12.72 -4.22 17.20
C GLU A 41 -12.61 -5.64 17.73
N ALA A 42 -13.06 -6.62 16.96
CA ALA A 42 -13.04 -8.03 17.36
C ALA A 42 -11.62 -8.57 17.56
N HIS A 43 -10.66 -8.08 16.79
CA HIS A 43 -9.27 -8.55 16.85
C HIS A 43 -8.33 -7.59 17.56
N GLN A 44 -8.87 -6.54 18.17
CA GLN A 44 -8.09 -5.53 18.90
C GLN A 44 -6.99 -4.91 18.04
N VAL A 45 -7.33 -4.60 16.79
CA VAL A 45 -6.41 -3.98 15.84
C VAL A 45 -6.17 -2.52 16.24
N GLU A 46 -4.92 -2.13 16.32
CA GLU A 46 -4.52 -0.77 16.67
C GLU A 46 -4.20 0.07 15.44
N LEU A 47 -3.78 -0.57 14.35
CA LEU A 47 -3.48 0.11 13.10
C LEU A 47 -4.12 -0.65 11.94
N LEU A 48 -4.96 0.03 11.18
CA LEU A 48 -5.55 -0.53 9.96
C LEU A 48 -5.02 0.23 8.76
N ILE A 49 -4.37 -0.49 7.87
CA ILE A 49 -3.90 0.04 6.59
C ILE A 49 -4.88 -0.41 5.53
N ALA A 50 -5.62 0.53 4.96
CA ALA A 50 -6.64 0.22 3.96
C ALA A 50 -6.31 0.90 2.64
N ARG A 51 -6.49 0.16 1.55
CA ARG A 51 -6.29 0.67 0.20
C ARG A 51 -7.64 0.75 -0.50
N CYS A 52 -7.86 1.85 -1.20
CA CYS A 52 -9.03 1.98 -2.06
C CYS A 52 -8.62 2.67 -3.37
N PRO A 53 -9.38 2.44 -4.46
CA PRO A 53 -9.10 3.14 -5.70
C PRO A 53 -9.19 4.66 -5.51
N ALA A 54 -8.19 5.39 -6.00
CA ALA A 54 -8.16 6.85 -5.86
C ALA A 54 -9.36 7.53 -6.54
N ALA A 55 -9.92 6.88 -7.56
CA ALA A 55 -11.08 7.40 -8.26
C ALA A 55 -12.39 7.24 -7.47
N ASP A 56 -12.40 6.39 -6.46
CA ASP A 56 -13.60 6.18 -5.63
C ASP A 56 -13.63 7.20 -4.49
N ILE A 57 -13.98 8.42 -4.85
CA ILE A 57 -13.98 9.56 -3.93
C ILE A 57 -14.95 9.33 -2.78
N GLU A 58 -16.09 8.70 -3.05
CA GLU A 58 -17.09 8.43 -2.02
C GLU A 58 -16.54 7.50 -0.93
N ALA A 59 -15.80 6.46 -1.31
CA ALA A 59 -15.16 5.58 -0.35
C ALA A 59 -14.12 6.32 0.48
N VAL A 60 -13.27 7.11 -0.17
CA VAL A 60 -12.24 7.91 0.51
C VAL A 60 -12.86 8.85 1.54
N GLN A 61 -13.87 9.60 1.13
CA GLN A 61 -14.54 10.55 2.02
C GLN A 61 -15.23 9.85 3.20
N ARG A 62 -15.82 8.70 2.97
CA ARG A 62 -16.45 7.93 4.03
C ARG A 62 -15.41 7.42 5.04
N MET A 63 -14.27 6.95 4.55
CA MET A 63 -13.18 6.54 5.41
C MET A 63 -12.65 7.71 6.24
N GLU A 64 -12.49 8.89 5.64
CA GLU A 64 -12.08 10.08 6.38
C GLU A 64 -13.06 10.44 7.49
N ARG A 65 -14.36 10.27 7.25
CA ARG A 65 -15.38 10.51 8.29
C ARG A 65 -15.25 9.55 9.47
N HIS A 66 -14.68 8.38 9.23
CA HIS A 66 -14.42 7.40 10.29
C HIS A 66 -13.03 7.55 10.92
N GLY A 67 -12.33 8.62 10.60
CA GLY A 67 -11.03 8.91 11.21
C GLY A 67 -9.83 8.37 10.46
N PHE A 68 -10.00 7.88 9.24
CA PHE A 68 -8.86 7.48 8.41
C PHE A 68 -8.14 8.71 7.86
N PHE A 69 -6.85 8.58 7.68
CA PHE A 69 -6.02 9.60 7.03
C PHE A 69 -5.45 9.05 5.75
N ILE A 70 -5.40 9.88 4.71
CA ILE A 70 -4.68 9.52 3.49
C ILE A 70 -3.19 9.68 3.80
N THR A 71 -2.45 8.58 3.71
CA THR A 71 -1.00 8.61 3.96
C THR A 71 -0.19 8.73 2.68
N ASP A 72 -0.64 8.08 1.61
CA ASP A 72 0.00 8.19 0.31
C ASP A 72 -0.98 7.80 -0.79
N THR A 73 -0.56 8.03 -2.03
CA THR A 73 -1.28 7.59 -3.22
C THR A 73 -0.27 6.90 -4.13
N LEU A 74 -0.53 5.63 -4.42
CA LEU A 74 0.32 4.84 -5.29
C LEU A 74 -0.13 4.99 -6.74
N VAL A 75 0.81 5.29 -7.61
CA VAL A 75 0.55 5.40 -9.05
C VAL A 75 1.33 4.30 -9.75
N TYR A 76 0.61 3.47 -10.48
CA TYR A 76 1.20 2.35 -11.19
C TYR A 76 1.34 2.70 -12.67
N TYR A 77 2.53 2.51 -13.19
CA TYR A 77 2.81 2.68 -14.61
C TYR A 77 3.11 1.32 -15.22
N SER A 78 2.57 1.07 -16.40
CA SER A 78 2.87 -0.14 -17.14
C SER A 78 3.25 0.23 -18.57
N PHE A 79 4.19 -0.51 -19.12
CA PHE A 79 4.64 -0.34 -20.49
C PHE A 79 4.66 -1.70 -21.17
N PHE A 80 3.82 -1.87 -22.18
CA PHE A 80 3.75 -3.11 -22.93
C PHE A 80 4.89 -3.15 -23.93
N LEU A 81 5.83 -4.04 -23.69
CA LEU A 81 7.07 -4.13 -24.50
C LEU A 81 6.84 -4.72 -25.88
N LYS A 82 5.77 -5.49 -26.05
CA LYS A 82 5.49 -6.16 -27.32
C LYS A 82 5.28 -5.15 -28.44
N ASN A 83 6.07 -5.29 -29.53
CA ASN A 83 5.97 -4.45 -30.72
C ASN A 83 6.20 -2.95 -30.47
N LYS A 84 6.92 -2.62 -29.41
CA LYS A 84 7.27 -1.22 -29.12
C LYS A 84 8.77 -1.08 -28.92
N PRO A 85 9.35 0.02 -29.41
CA PRO A 85 10.77 0.26 -29.19
C PRO A 85 11.02 0.57 -27.70
N ILE A 86 12.20 0.22 -27.22
CA ILE A 86 12.63 0.58 -25.89
C ILE A 86 12.86 2.10 -25.88
N PRO A 87 12.30 2.83 -24.88
CA PRO A 87 12.54 4.28 -24.79
C PRO A 87 14.02 4.60 -24.64
N GLU A 88 14.43 5.72 -25.21
CA GLU A 88 15.79 6.20 -25.06
C GLU A 88 16.05 6.63 -23.60
N ASP A 89 17.29 6.47 -23.17
CA ASP A 89 17.68 6.90 -21.84
C ASP A 89 17.56 8.41 -21.71
N ALA A 90 17.14 8.88 -20.52
CA ALA A 90 17.18 10.28 -20.21
C ALA A 90 18.61 10.78 -20.21
N ALA A 91 18.87 11.90 -20.87
CA ALA A 91 20.21 12.46 -20.98
C ALA A 91 20.76 12.78 -19.58
N GLY A 92 21.98 12.34 -19.33
CA GLY A 92 22.68 12.63 -18.07
C GLY A 92 22.38 11.73 -16.89
N ILE A 93 21.47 10.75 -17.07
CA ILE A 93 21.16 9.79 -16.01
C ILE A 93 21.74 8.44 -16.36
N ARG A 94 22.49 7.85 -15.44
CA ARG A 94 23.04 6.53 -15.59
C ARG A 94 22.47 5.62 -14.51
N VAL A 95 21.87 4.51 -14.92
CA VAL A 95 21.31 3.49 -14.02
C VAL A 95 22.17 2.24 -14.11
N ARG A 96 22.62 1.75 -12.99
CA ARG A 96 23.40 0.52 -12.89
C ARG A 96 23.10 -0.20 -11.58
N PRO A 97 23.37 -1.51 -11.50
CA PRO A 97 23.27 -2.22 -10.23
C PRO A 97 24.27 -1.67 -9.22
N VAL A 98 23.91 -1.77 -7.93
CA VAL A 98 24.79 -1.39 -6.83
C VAL A 98 25.99 -2.33 -6.79
N SER A 99 27.20 -1.76 -6.71
CA SER A 99 28.43 -2.55 -6.60
C SER A 99 28.72 -2.90 -5.14
N PRO A 100 29.44 -4.03 -4.88
CA PRO A 100 29.85 -4.34 -3.51
C PRO A 100 30.62 -3.18 -2.89
N GLY A 101 30.30 -2.85 -1.65
CA GLY A 101 30.92 -1.73 -0.94
C GLY A 101 30.17 -0.43 -1.03
N GLU A 102 29.10 -0.36 -1.83
CA GLU A 102 28.29 0.85 -1.99
C GLU A 102 27.02 0.84 -1.14
N GLU A 103 26.79 -0.19 -0.36
CA GLU A 103 25.56 -0.36 0.41
C GLU A 103 25.31 0.80 1.37
N PHE A 104 26.37 1.35 1.95
CA PHE A 104 26.24 2.46 2.88
C PHE A 104 25.77 3.74 2.19
N VAL A 105 26.07 3.92 0.91
CA VAL A 105 25.59 5.06 0.13
C VAL A 105 24.08 4.99 -0.03
N VAL A 106 23.58 3.81 -0.37
CA VAL A 106 22.14 3.57 -0.51
C VAL A 106 21.43 3.79 0.84
N LYS A 107 22.05 3.31 1.92
CA LYS A 107 21.52 3.47 3.26
C LYS A 107 21.41 4.94 3.65
N ASP A 108 22.43 5.74 3.33
CA ASP A 108 22.42 7.17 3.63
C ASP A 108 21.29 7.90 2.90
N ILE A 109 21.04 7.52 1.64
CA ILE A 109 19.94 8.11 0.86
C ILE A 109 18.59 7.77 1.47
N ALA A 110 18.46 6.56 2.01
CA ALA A 110 17.18 6.05 2.54
C ALA A 110 16.83 6.60 3.93
N GLN A 111 17.72 7.29 4.59
CA GLN A 111 17.49 7.86 5.93
C GLN A 111 16.62 9.10 5.93
#